data_47bf93481d7af6942158ece5e3aed2f3
#
_entry.id   47bf93481d7af6942158ece5e3aed2f3
#
_cell.length_a   1.000
_cell.length_b   1.000
_cell.length_c   1.000
_cell.angle_alpha   90.00
_cell.angle_beta   90.00
_cell.angle_gamma   90.00
#
_symmetry.space_group_name_H-M   'P 1'
#
loop_
_entity.id
_entity.type
_entity.pdbx_description
1 polymer ?
#
loop_
_entity_poly.entity_id
_entity_poly.type
_entity_poly.pdbx_seq_one_letter_code
_entity_poly.pdbx_strand_id
1 'polypeptide(L)'
;GTYRLSSYPKLPTYRPKGRLDYQIIYITAGCGHFHFDNVDNETIVPAGNIVLYRPKELQKYEYYGEDKTEVYWIHFTGSNVKNILRQYGFPDKERVFQIGTSMEYERIFKSIIIELQHCQNDYEEMLVLLLRHLLINFHRELTREHILKSEYLDQEMNTAVTYFSENYNQNINIEDYAASRGMSVSWFIRNFKKYTGSTPMQF
;
A
#
# COMPACT_ATOMS: atom_id res chain seq x y z
N GLY A 1 -7.27 10.15 -15.12
CA GLY A 1 -8.60 10.69 -14.82
C GLY A 1 -8.83 10.82 -13.32
N THR A 2 -9.93 11.42 -12.97
CA THR A 2 -10.39 11.59 -11.59
C THR A 2 -11.90 11.42 -11.53
N TYR A 3 -12.41 10.99 -10.39
CA TYR A 3 -13.84 10.86 -10.14
C TYR A 3 -14.17 11.13 -8.68
N ARG A 4 -15.28 11.86 -8.48
CA ARG A 4 -15.90 12.08 -7.16
C ARG A 4 -17.35 11.58 -7.25
N LEU A 5 -17.68 10.56 -6.48
CA LEU A 5 -19.01 9.99 -6.49
C LEU A 5 -19.96 10.81 -5.60
N SER A 6 -20.82 11.62 -6.22
CA SER A 6 -21.76 12.46 -5.51
C SER A 6 -23.23 12.24 -5.91
N SER A 7 -23.48 11.69 -7.10
CA SER A 7 -24.82 11.67 -7.70
C SER A 7 -25.36 10.28 -8.01
N TYR A 8 -24.49 9.27 -8.03
CA TYR A 8 -24.90 7.90 -8.33
C TYR A 8 -24.79 7.03 -7.09
N PRO A 9 -25.77 6.16 -6.80
CA PRO A 9 -25.72 5.29 -5.62
C PRO A 9 -24.59 4.26 -5.73
N LYS A 10 -24.20 3.86 -6.95
CA LYS A 10 -23.17 2.85 -7.22
C LYS A 10 -22.52 3.06 -8.58
N LEU A 11 -21.22 2.92 -8.65
CA LEU A 11 -20.44 2.91 -9.89
C LEU A 11 -19.61 1.62 -9.98
N PRO A 12 -20.09 0.60 -10.72
CA PRO A 12 -19.39 -0.66 -10.87
C PRO A 12 -18.42 -0.66 -12.05
N THR A 13 -17.32 -1.39 -11.89
CA THR A 13 -16.41 -1.76 -12.98
C THR A 13 -16.21 -3.27 -12.97
N TYR A 14 -16.43 -3.92 -14.12
CA TYR A 14 -16.17 -5.33 -14.31
C TYR A 14 -15.49 -5.60 -15.64
N ARG A 15 -14.25 -6.08 -15.59
CA ARG A 15 -13.44 -6.48 -16.75
C ARG A 15 -12.81 -7.84 -16.48
N PRO A 16 -13.47 -8.95 -16.86
CA PRO A 16 -13.04 -10.30 -16.51
C PRO A 16 -11.69 -10.69 -17.13
N LYS A 17 -11.33 -10.10 -18.28
CA LYS A 17 -10.02 -10.32 -18.95
C LYS A 17 -9.01 -9.22 -18.64
N GLY A 18 -9.35 -8.31 -17.75
CA GLY A 18 -8.52 -7.16 -17.42
C GLY A 18 -8.31 -6.20 -18.60
N ARG A 19 -7.23 -5.43 -18.51
CA ARG A 19 -6.74 -4.51 -19.54
C ARG A 19 -5.39 -5.00 -20.07
N LEU A 20 -4.90 -4.37 -21.14
CA LEU A 20 -3.56 -4.64 -21.69
C LEU A 20 -2.48 -3.72 -21.12
N ASP A 21 -2.88 -2.70 -20.38
CA ASP A 21 -2.04 -1.70 -19.71
C ASP A 21 -2.03 -1.91 -18.18
N TYR A 22 -1.12 -1.22 -17.51
CA TYR A 22 -1.12 -1.06 -16.06
C TYR A 22 -2.11 0.03 -15.66
N GLN A 23 -2.72 -0.13 -14.50
CA GLN A 23 -3.58 0.90 -13.91
C GLN A 23 -3.21 1.11 -12.45
N ILE A 24 -2.97 2.36 -12.07
CA ILE A 24 -2.94 2.78 -10.67
C ILE A 24 -4.24 3.52 -10.39
N ILE A 25 -4.93 3.13 -9.32
CA ILE A 25 -6.08 3.86 -8.74
C ILE A 25 -5.63 4.37 -7.38
N TYR A 26 -5.71 5.68 -7.15
CA TYR A 26 -5.43 6.31 -5.87
C TYR A 26 -6.73 6.78 -5.24
N ILE A 27 -7.01 6.35 -4.01
CA ILE A 27 -8.21 6.71 -3.26
C ILE A 27 -7.85 7.87 -2.33
N THR A 28 -8.44 9.03 -2.58
CA THR A 28 -8.15 10.26 -1.82
C THR A 28 -9.15 10.51 -0.70
N ALA A 29 -10.39 10.02 -0.83
CA ALA A 29 -11.43 10.10 0.18
C ALA A 29 -12.36 8.88 0.09
N GLY A 30 -13.01 8.56 1.22
CA GLY A 30 -13.91 7.41 1.30
C GLY A 30 -13.20 6.07 1.17
N CYS A 31 -13.81 5.12 0.48
CA CYS A 31 -13.24 3.81 0.21
C CYS A 31 -13.71 3.26 -1.15
N GLY A 32 -13.01 2.24 -1.63
CA GLY A 32 -13.42 1.46 -2.79
C GLY A 32 -13.55 -0.02 -2.43
N HIS A 33 -14.46 -0.71 -3.08
CA HIS A 33 -14.79 -2.11 -2.88
C HIS A 33 -14.21 -2.94 -4.02
N PHE A 34 -13.21 -3.74 -3.73
CA PHE A 34 -12.42 -4.45 -4.74
C PHE A 34 -12.54 -5.97 -4.57
N HIS A 35 -12.51 -6.69 -5.70
CA HIS A 35 -12.49 -8.15 -5.75
C HIS A 35 -11.28 -8.57 -6.59
N PHE A 36 -10.24 -9.07 -5.95
CA PHE A 36 -8.96 -9.32 -6.63
C PHE A 36 -8.86 -10.74 -7.22
N ASP A 37 -8.87 -11.75 -6.37
CA ASP A 37 -8.59 -13.14 -6.77
C ASP A 37 -9.86 -13.97 -6.93
N ASN A 38 -10.91 -13.60 -6.20
CA ASN A 38 -12.22 -14.22 -6.27
C ASN A 38 -13.29 -13.13 -6.30
N VAL A 39 -14.24 -13.25 -7.23
CA VAL A 39 -15.37 -12.32 -7.37
C VAL A 39 -16.29 -12.28 -6.15
N ASP A 40 -16.24 -13.30 -5.30
CA ASP A 40 -17.07 -13.39 -4.10
C ASP A 40 -16.41 -12.76 -2.85
N ASN A 41 -15.11 -12.52 -2.88
CA ASN A 41 -14.38 -11.94 -1.76
C ASN A 41 -14.15 -10.45 -1.99
N GLU A 42 -14.85 -9.63 -1.20
CA GLU A 42 -14.69 -8.18 -1.22
C GLU A 42 -13.54 -7.74 -0.30
N THR A 43 -12.75 -6.80 -0.80
CA THR A 43 -11.72 -6.08 -0.04
C THR A 43 -12.06 -4.61 -0.05
N ILE A 44 -12.34 -4.04 1.11
CA ILE A 44 -12.56 -2.61 1.26
C ILE A 44 -11.21 -1.91 1.37
N VAL A 45 -10.94 -0.99 0.45
CA VAL A 45 -9.68 -0.22 0.39
C VAL A 45 -9.99 1.24 0.74
N PRO A 46 -9.54 1.73 1.90
CA PRO A 46 -9.82 3.10 2.34
C PRO A 46 -8.93 4.13 1.65
N ALA A 47 -9.26 5.40 1.85
CA ALA A 47 -8.43 6.54 1.45
C ALA A 47 -6.99 6.40 1.94
N GLY A 48 -6.04 6.98 1.21
CA GLY A 48 -4.61 6.86 1.47
C GLY A 48 -3.98 5.59 0.91
N ASN A 49 -4.71 4.83 0.11
CA ASN A 49 -4.21 3.64 -0.56
C ASN A 49 -4.20 3.81 -2.08
N ILE A 50 -3.29 3.09 -2.73
CA ILE A 50 -3.35 2.85 -4.16
C ILE A 50 -3.65 1.39 -4.44
N VAL A 51 -4.38 1.16 -5.54
CA VAL A 51 -4.59 -0.17 -6.12
C VAL A 51 -3.88 -0.22 -7.46
N LEU A 52 -2.98 -1.20 -7.60
CA LEU A 52 -2.23 -1.44 -8.83
C LEU A 52 -2.77 -2.68 -9.55
N TYR A 53 -3.33 -2.48 -10.72
CA TYR A 53 -3.65 -3.56 -11.66
C TYR A 53 -2.58 -3.69 -12.73
N ARG A 54 -2.20 -4.94 -13.00
CA ARG A 54 -1.27 -5.30 -14.06
C ARG A 54 -2.03 -5.77 -15.29
N PRO A 55 -1.37 -5.83 -16.46
CA PRO A 55 -2.01 -6.32 -17.68
C PRO A 55 -2.65 -7.70 -17.49
N LYS A 56 -3.88 -7.84 -17.99
CA LYS A 56 -4.70 -9.07 -17.97
C LYS A 56 -5.19 -9.51 -16.59
N GLU A 57 -4.99 -8.74 -15.53
CA GLU A 57 -5.61 -9.02 -14.25
C GLU A 57 -7.10 -8.71 -14.27
N LEU A 58 -7.91 -9.62 -13.71
CA LEU A 58 -9.35 -9.38 -13.48
C LEU A 58 -9.53 -8.06 -12.74
N GLN A 59 -10.41 -7.20 -13.25
CA GLN A 59 -10.82 -5.97 -12.60
C GLN A 59 -12.30 -6.04 -12.24
N LYS A 60 -12.61 -6.18 -10.97
CA LYS A 60 -13.95 -6.04 -10.43
C LYS A 60 -13.85 -5.14 -9.21
N TYR A 61 -14.45 -3.96 -9.29
CA TYR A 61 -14.51 -3.02 -8.19
C TYR A 61 -15.71 -2.09 -8.32
N GLU A 62 -16.11 -1.53 -7.21
CA GLU A 62 -17.29 -0.70 -7.09
C GLU A 62 -17.02 0.46 -6.14
N TYR A 63 -17.66 1.57 -6.41
CA TYR A 63 -17.73 2.72 -5.50
C TYR A 63 -19.20 2.97 -5.15
N TYR A 64 -19.46 3.25 -3.88
CA TYR A 64 -20.80 3.59 -3.40
C TYR A 64 -20.89 5.07 -3.06
N GLY A 65 -22.05 5.69 -3.34
CA GLY A 65 -22.27 7.12 -3.09
C GLY A 65 -22.22 7.48 -1.60
N GLU A 66 -22.63 6.54 -0.73
CA GLU A 66 -22.57 6.70 0.73
C GLU A 66 -21.14 6.82 1.27
N ASP A 67 -20.16 6.20 0.62
CA ASP A 67 -18.74 6.26 1.00
C ASP A 67 -18.09 7.60 0.63
N LYS A 68 -18.75 8.43 -0.19
CA LYS A 68 -18.20 9.69 -0.69
C LYS A 68 -16.83 9.54 -1.34
N THR A 69 -16.67 8.47 -2.12
CA THR A 69 -15.39 8.07 -2.69
C THR A 69 -14.87 9.08 -3.69
N GLU A 70 -13.63 9.48 -3.52
CA GLU A 70 -12.87 10.26 -4.48
C GLU A 70 -11.63 9.50 -4.92
N VAL A 71 -11.43 9.40 -6.24
CA VAL A 71 -10.30 8.65 -6.80
C VAL A 71 -9.64 9.41 -7.94
N TYR A 72 -8.33 9.17 -8.08
CA TYR A 72 -7.57 9.45 -9.29
C TYR A 72 -7.09 8.13 -9.88
N TRP A 73 -6.98 8.06 -11.20
CA TRP A 73 -6.39 6.89 -11.85
C TRP A 73 -5.54 7.30 -13.05
N ILE A 74 -4.57 6.44 -13.34
CA ILE A 74 -3.70 6.56 -14.50
C ILE A 74 -3.53 5.19 -15.15
N HIS A 75 -3.54 5.18 -16.48
CA HIS A 75 -3.19 4.01 -17.29
C HIS A 75 -1.85 4.27 -17.98
N PHE A 76 -1.00 3.27 -18.00
CA PHE A 76 0.32 3.37 -18.63
C PHE A 76 0.81 2.01 -19.11
N THR A 77 1.72 2.03 -20.10
CA THR A 77 2.31 0.83 -20.68
C THR A 77 3.78 1.09 -21.01
N GLY A 78 4.53 0.04 -21.30
CA GLY A 78 5.94 0.10 -21.68
C GLY A 78 6.66 -1.21 -21.39
N SER A 79 7.69 -1.51 -22.17
CA SER A 79 8.46 -2.76 -22.06
C SER A 79 9.19 -2.92 -20.72
N ASN A 80 9.57 -1.82 -20.07
CA ASN A 80 10.32 -1.84 -18.81
C ASN A 80 9.50 -1.51 -17.56
N VAL A 81 8.18 -1.35 -17.69
CA VAL A 81 7.30 -0.96 -16.57
C VAL A 81 7.43 -1.93 -15.39
N LYS A 82 7.46 -3.23 -15.65
CA LYS A 82 7.58 -4.25 -14.59
C LYS A 82 8.82 -4.06 -13.71
N ASN A 83 9.98 -3.79 -14.32
CA ASN A 83 11.22 -3.58 -13.58
C ASN A 83 11.20 -2.25 -12.82
N ILE A 84 10.66 -1.20 -13.43
CA ILE A 84 10.49 0.13 -12.79
C ILE A 84 9.60 0.01 -11.56
N LEU A 85 8.46 -0.66 -11.67
CA LEU A 85 7.55 -0.87 -10.54
C LEU A 85 8.24 -1.63 -9.40
N ARG A 86 8.96 -2.71 -9.70
CA ARG A 86 9.73 -3.45 -8.69
C ARG A 86 10.79 -2.58 -8.01
N GLN A 87 11.50 -1.76 -8.77
CA GLN A 87 12.51 -0.83 -8.25
C GLN A 87 11.90 0.18 -7.27
N TYR A 88 10.65 0.60 -7.49
CA TYR A 88 9.92 1.52 -6.64
C TYR A 88 9.07 0.85 -5.55
N GLY A 89 9.32 -0.43 -5.24
CA GLY A 89 8.68 -1.11 -4.11
C GLY A 89 7.31 -1.70 -4.40
N PHE A 90 6.99 -1.99 -5.67
CA PHE A 90 5.74 -2.64 -6.09
C PHE A 90 6.00 -4.09 -6.53
N PRO A 91 6.00 -5.07 -5.60
CA PRO A 91 6.23 -6.47 -5.92
C PRO A 91 5.08 -7.06 -6.73
N ASP A 92 5.37 -8.13 -7.51
CA ASP A 92 4.45 -8.69 -8.52
C ASP A 92 3.09 -9.18 -7.98
N LYS A 93 3.03 -9.60 -6.72
CA LYS A 93 1.83 -10.22 -6.15
C LYS A 93 0.95 -9.28 -5.34
N GLU A 94 1.49 -8.18 -4.92
CA GLU A 94 0.78 -7.20 -4.10
C GLU A 94 0.03 -6.21 -4.99
N ARG A 95 -1.19 -5.86 -4.58
CA ARG A 95 -2.06 -4.97 -5.35
C ARG A 95 -2.45 -3.71 -4.61
N VAL A 96 -2.50 -3.76 -3.28
CA VAL A 96 -2.90 -2.63 -2.44
C VAL A 96 -1.70 -2.14 -1.66
N PHE A 97 -1.43 -0.82 -1.72
CA PHE A 97 -0.28 -0.20 -1.06
C PHE A 97 -0.75 1.02 -0.30
N GLN A 98 -0.40 1.10 0.98
CA GLN A 98 -0.70 2.24 1.83
C GLN A 98 0.39 3.30 1.63
N ILE A 99 -0.02 4.48 1.17
CA ILE A 99 0.89 5.60 0.87
C ILE A 99 0.46 6.90 1.56
N GLY A 100 -0.63 6.85 2.34
CA GLY A 100 -1.22 8.04 2.96
C GLY A 100 -1.94 8.95 1.96
N THR A 101 -2.53 10.01 2.49
CA THR A 101 -3.16 11.07 1.69
C THR A 101 -2.21 12.25 1.56
N SER A 102 -2.06 12.80 0.35
CA SER A 102 -1.19 13.94 0.10
C SER A 102 -1.72 14.82 -1.02
N MET A 103 -1.75 16.12 -0.77
CA MET A 103 -2.07 17.12 -1.81
C MET A 103 -1.05 17.10 -2.96
N GLU A 104 0.18 16.66 -2.70
CA GLU A 104 1.21 16.54 -3.73
C GLU A 104 0.86 15.46 -4.75
N TYR A 105 0.34 14.32 -4.33
CA TYR A 105 -0.14 13.28 -5.24
C TYR A 105 -1.27 13.80 -6.13
N GLU A 106 -2.24 14.50 -5.54
CA GLU A 106 -3.32 15.11 -6.31
C GLU A 106 -2.82 16.13 -7.32
N ARG A 107 -1.84 16.97 -6.95
CA ARG A 107 -1.22 17.94 -7.87
C ARG A 107 -0.60 17.24 -9.06
N ILE A 108 0.18 16.17 -8.83
CA ILE A 108 0.81 15.41 -9.92
C ILE A 108 -0.26 14.78 -10.82
N PHE A 109 -1.31 14.16 -10.27
CA PHE A 109 -2.42 13.63 -11.06
C PHE A 109 -3.11 14.73 -11.89
N LYS A 110 -3.38 15.88 -11.30
CA LYS A 110 -3.96 17.04 -12.00
C LYS A 110 -3.04 17.54 -13.12
N SER A 111 -1.73 17.60 -12.88
CA SER A 111 -0.75 17.97 -13.90
C SER A 111 -0.75 16.99 -15.08
N ILE A 112 -0.80 15.68 -14.82
CA ILE A 112 -0.94 14.65 -15.86
C ILE A 112 -2.23 14.84 -16.67
N ILE A 113 -3.34 15.15 -16.02
CA ILE A 113 -4.63 15.38 -16.70
C ILE A 113 -4.55 16.62 -17.60
N ILE A 114 -3.97 17.71 -17.10
CA ILE A 114 -3.80 18.96 -17.84
C ILE A 114 -2.90 18.74 -19.05
N GLU A 115 -1.79 18.04 -18.87
CA GLU A 115 -0.84 17.74 -19.96
C GLU A 115 -1.49 16.92 -21.08
N LEU A 116 -2.29 15.91 -20.72
CA LEU A 116 -3.09 15.11 -21.65
C LEU A 116 -4.19 15.92 -22.38
N GLN A 117 -4.72 16.97 -21.75
CA GLN A 117 -5.73 17.83 -22.36
C GLN A 117 -5.15 18.82 -23.36
N HIS A 118 -3.96 19.34 -23.07
CA HIS A 118 -3.33 20.38 -23.87
C HIS A 118 -2.44 19.83 -24.98
N CYS A 119 -1.81 18.68 -24.78
CA CYS A 119 -0.94 18.00 -25.74
C CYS A 119 0.07 18.97 -26.38
N GLN A 120 0.76 19.77 -25.56
CA GLN A 120 1.78 20.72 -26.06
C GLN A 120 3.02 19.94 -26.57
N ASN A 121 3.98 20.67 -27.16
CA ASN A 121 5.23 20.05 -27.57
C ASN A 121 5.85 19.29 -26.39
N ASP A 122 6.38 18.09 -26.66
CA ASP A 122 7.05 17.22 -25.67
C ASP A 122 6.12 16.70 -24.55
N TYR A 123 4.80 16.76 -24.71
CA TYR A 123 3.84 16.31 -23.70
C TYR A 123 4.03 14.83 -23.30
N GLU A 124 4.42 13.96 -24.23
CA GLU A 124 4.66 12.54 -23.94
C GLU A 124 5.84 12.35 -22.97
N GLU A 125 6.92 13.10 -23.17
CA GLU A 125 8.06 13.10 -22.26
C GLU A 125 7.69 13.69 -20.90
N MET A 126 6.94 14.79 -20.87
CA MET A 126 6.42 15.37 -19.65
C MET A 126 5.53 14.38 -18.87
N LEU A 127 4.67 13.62 -19.54
CA LEU A 127 3.85 12.58 -18.90
C LEU A 127 4.72 11.48 -18.27
N VAL A 128 5.79 11.06 -18.92
CA VAL A 128 6.73 10.08 -18.36
C VAL A 128 7.43 10.62 -17.11
N LEU A 129 7.86 11.88 -17.13
CA LEU A 129 8.48 12.54 -15.98
C LEU A 129 7.51 12.67 -14.81
N LEU A 130 6.27 13.08 -15.06
CA LEU A 130 5.23 13.18 -14.04
C LEU A 130 4.87 11.82 -13.44
N LEU A 131 4.77 10.78 -14.27
CA LEU A 131 4.56 9.42 -13.78
C LEU A 131 5.72 8.93 -12.90
N ARG A 132 6.96 9.17 -13.32
CA ARG A 132 8.15 8.85 -12.53
C ARG A 132 8.17 9.61 -11.21
N HIS A 133 7.83 10.91 -11.23
CA HIS A 133 7.72 11.74 -10.04
C HIS A 133 6.70 11.15 -9.05
N LEU A 134 5.54 10.74 -9.53
CA LEU A 134 4.50 10.09 -8.72
C LEU A 134 5.03 8.79 -8.09
N LEU A 135 5.64 7.91 -8.87
CA LEU A 135 6.20 6.65 -8.40
C LEU A 135 7.32 6.83 -7.37
N ILE A 136 8.18 7.85 -7.53
CA ILE A 136 9.23 8.20 -6.56
C ILE A 136 8.61 8.62 -5.24
N ASN A 137 7.55 9.44 -5.26
CA ASN A 137 6.88 9.86 -4.03
C ASN A 137 6.21 8.68 -3.32
N PHE A 138 5.57 7.78 -4.05
CA PHE A 138 5.01 6.54 -3.50
C PHE A 138 6.10 5.68 -2.87
N HIS A 139 7.22 5.48 -3.56
CA HIS A 139 8.37 4.71 -3.06
C HIS A 139 8.91 5.29 -1.74
N ARG A 140 9.06 6.60 -1.66
CA ARG A 140 9.52 7.28 -0.43
C ARG A 140 8.60 6.99 0.74
N GLU A 141 7.31 7.01 0.53
CA GLU A 141 6.33 6.74 1.60
C GLU A 141 6.33 5.27 2.01
N LEU A 142 6.34 4.34 1.05
CA LEU A 142 6.46 2.91 1.32
C LEU A 142 7.75 2.57 2.09
N THR A 143 8.86 3.21 1.74
CA THR A 143 10.15 3.02 2.41
C THR A 143 10.13 3.60 3.83
N ARG A 144 9.54 4.78 4.01
CA ARG A 144 9.41 5.42 5.34
C ARG A 144 8.59 4.56 6.29
N GLU A 145 7.46 4.04 5.85
CA GLU A 145 6.63 3.16 6.66
C GLU A 145 7.37 1.88 7.07
N HIS A 146 8.15 1.32 6.14
CA HIS A 146 8.95 0.14 6.43
C HIS A 146 10.05 0.41 7.45
N ILE A 147 10.74 1.57 7.36
CA ILE A 147 11.76 1.98 8.33
C ILE A 147 11.15 2.16 9.72
N LEU A 148 10.04 2.90 9.83
CA LEU A 148 9.36 3.11 11.11
C LEU A 148 8.90 1.80 11.77
N LYS A 149 8.37 0.86 10.98
CA LYS A 149 8.02 -0.48 11.47
C LYS A 149 9.24 -1.27 11.95
N SER A 150 10.38 -1.14 11.26
CA SER A 150 11.63 -1.80 11.65
C SER A 150 12.19 -1.20 12.94
N GLU A 151 12.25 0.12 13.05
CA GLU A 151 12.73 0.82 14.26
C GLU A 151 11.87 0.48 15.48
N TYR A 152 10.54 0.47 15.33
CA TYR A 152 9.63 0.05 16.39
C TYR A 152 9.89 -1.39 16.83
N LEU A 153 10.05 -2.31 15.88
CA LEU A 153 10.36 -3.71 16.18
C LEU A 153 11.68 -3.84 16.94
N ASP A 154 12.72 -3.14 16.50
CA ASP A 154 14.04 -3.18 17.13
C ASP A 154 13.98 -2.61 18.56
N GLN A 155 13.23 -1.54 18.77
CA GLN A 155 13.02 -0.96 20.12
C GLN A 155 12.28 -1.94 21.03
N GLU A 156 11.21 -2.58 20.55
CA GLU A 156 10.45 -3.56 21.32
C GLU A 156 11.29 -4.81 21.67
N MET A 157 12.09 -5.30 20.73
CA MET A 157 12.95 -6.45 20.98
C MET A 157 14.08 -6.11 21.94
N ASN A 158 14.68 -4.91 21.84
CA ASN A 158 15.70 -4.46 22.77
C ASN A 158 15.14 -4.29 24.20
N THR A 159 13.93 -3.73 24.32
CA THR A 159 13.22 -3.65 25.61
C THR A 159 12.98 -5.04 26.21
N ALA A 160 12.58 -6.00 25.37
CA ALA A 160 12.41 -7.38 25.81
C ALA A 160 13.72 -7.99 26.31
N VAL A 161 14.82 -7.84 25.56
CA VAL A 161 16.16 -8.31 25.95
C VAL A 161 16.56 -7.74 27.31
N THR A 162 16.42 -6.46 27.52
CA THR A 162 16.72 -5.80 28.81
C THR A 162 15.88 -6.39 29.92
N TYR A 163 14.55 -6.47 29.73
CA TYR A 163 13.63 -7.04 30.73
C TYR A 163 13.98 -8.49 31.11
N PHE A 164 14.23 -9.37 30.14
CA PHE A 164 14.60 -10.75 30.40
C PHE A 164 15.98 -10.86 31.07
N SER A 165 16.94 -10.02 30.67
CA SER A 165 18.27 -9.98 31.31
C SER A 165 18.25 -9.50 32.76
N GLU A 166 17.39 -8.55 33.08
CA GLU A 166 17.26 -8.00 34.46
C GLU A 166 16.47 -8.93 35.38
N ASN A 167 15.59 -9.77 34.83
CA ASN A 167 14.72 -10.67 35.58
C ASN A 167 15.03 -12.16 35.37
N TYR A 168 16.24 -12.50 34.92
CA TYR A 168 16.64 -13.87 34.58
C TYR A 168 16.46 -14.89 35.72
N ASN A 169 16.45 -14.42 36.99
CA ASN A 169 16.29 -15.23 38.18
C ASN A 169 14.82 -15.40 38.62
N GLN A 170 13.87 -14.84 37.87
CA GLN A 170 12.44 -14.92 38.12
C GLN A 170 11.78 -15.86 37.08
N ASN A 171 10.66 -16.42 37.46
CA ASN A 171 9.85 -17.21 36.49
C ASN A 171 9.03 -16.25 35.61
N ILE A 172 9.60 -15.86 34.47
CA ILE A 172 8.95 -14.92 33.55
C ILE A 172 7.91 -15.67 32.72
N ASN A 173 6.67 -15.23 32.79
CA ASN A 173 5.61 -15.71 31.91
C ASN A 173 5.65 -14.94 30.58
N ILE A 174 5.99 -15.65 29.49
CA ILE A 174 6.11 -15.08 28.15
C ILE A 174 4.75 -14.62 27.62
N GLU A 175 3.67 -15.31 27.98
CA GLU A 175 2.31 -14.96 27.56
C GLU A 175 1.89 -13.62 28.17
N ASP A 176 2.13 -13.46 29.47
CA ASP A 176 1.83 -12.21 30.19
C ASP A 176 2.70 -11.04 29.66
N TYR A 177 3.98 -11.30 29.40
CA TYR A 177 4.86 -10.27 28.81
C TYR A 177 4.35 -9.84 27.43
N ALA A 178 4.09 -10.77 26.52
CA ALA A 178 3.59 -10.45 25.19
C ALA A 178 2.25 -9.69 25.24
N ALA A 179 1.33 -10.14 26.09
CA ALA A 179 0.04 -9.48 26.28
C ALA A 179 0.18 -8.06 26.82
N SER A 180 1.08 -7.81 27.79
CA SER A 180 1.35 -6.48 28.35
C SER A 180 1.87 -5.47 27.31
N ARG A 181 2.49 -5.99 26.22
CA ARG A 181 3.02 -5.19 25.09
C ARG A 181 2.07 -5.17 23.89
N GLY A 182 0.84 -5.72 24.01
CA GLY A 182 -0.13 -5.79 22.92
C GLY A 182 0.27 -6.71 21.77
N MET A 183 1.13 -7.70 22.03
CA MET A 183 1.65 -8.63 21.03
C MET A 183 1.02 -10.02 21.18
N SER A 184 0.83 -10.73 20.07
CA SER A 184 0.55 -12.16 20.15
C SER A 184 1.83 -12.92 20.51
N VAL A 185 1.68 -13.97 21.32
CA VAL A 185 2.82 -14.81 21.78
C VAL A 185 3.65 -15.35 20.60
N SER A 186 2.97 -15.87 19.57
CA SER A 186 3.64 -16.41 18.38
C SER A 186 4.43 -15.35 17.61
N TRP A 187 3.89 -14.13 17.52
CA TRP A 187 4.58 -13.00 16.88
C TRP A 187 5.82 -12.60 17.70
N PHE A 188 5.69 -12.48 19.02
CA PHE A 188 6.78 -12.14 19.92
C PHE A 188 7.92 -13.16 19.84
N ILE A 189 7.63 -14.46 20.06
CA ILE A 189 8.66 -15.51 20.03
C ILE A 189 9.43 -15.52 18.71
N ARG A 190 8.74 -15.40 17.58
CA ARG A 190 9.35 -15.39 16.25
C ARG A 190 10.29 -14.20 16.06
N ASN A 191 9.86 -12.99 16.44
CA ASN A 191 10.67 -11.79 16.26
C ASN A 191 11.81 -11.70 17.29
N PHE A 192 11.61 -12.13 18.52
CA PHE A 192 12.66 -12.23 19.54
C PHE A 192 13.76 -13.20 19.09
N LYS A 193 13.40 -14.38 18.58
CA LYS A 193 14.36 -15.32 18.03
C LYS A 193 15.12 -14.75 16.82
N LYS A 194 14.43 -14.02 15.95
CA LYS A 194 15.07 -13.35 14.80
C LYS A 194 16.06 -12.29 15.26
N TYR A 195 15.77 -11.56 16.32
CA TYR A 195 16.57 -10.47 16.85
C TYR A 195 17.78 -10.97 17.67
N THR A 196 17.58 -11.94 18.56
CA THR A 196 18.60 -12.43 19.51
C THR A 196 19.30 -13.70 19.08
N GLY A 197 18.76 -14.45 18.12
CA GLY A 197 19.21 -15.80 17.75
C GLY A 197 18.60 -16.93 18.58
N SER A 198 17.97 -16.65 19.73
CA SER A 198 17.40 -17.63 20.67
C SER A 198 15.92 -17.32 20.90
N THR A 199 15.15 -18.34 21.31
CA THR A 199 13.78 -18.07 21.80
C THR A 199 13.83 -17.41 23.19
N PRO A 200 12.77 -16.69 23.62
CA PRO A 200 12.75 -16.10 24.96
C PRO A 200 12.97 -17.10 26.11
N MET A 201 12.61 -18.37 25.90
CA MET A 201 12.84 -19.45 26.91
C MET A 201 14.28 -19.97 26.91
N GLN A 202 15.03 -19.75 25.82
CA GLN A 202 16.43 -20.18 25.69
C GLN A 202 17.41 -19.05 25.99
N PHE A 203 16.93 -17.83 26.01
CA PHE A 203 17.69 -16.62 26.31
C PHE A 203 17.93 -16.45 27.80
#